data_872a62315e80c3a5cf7686157c27f8a2
#
_entry.id   872a62315e80c3a5cf7686157c27f8a2
#
_cell.length_a   1.000
_cell.length_b   1.000
_cell.length_c   1.000
_cell.angle_alpha   90.00
_cell.angle_beta   90.00
_cell.angle_gamma   90.00
#
_symmetry.space_group_name_H-M   'P 1'
#
loop_
_entity.id
_entity.type
_entity.pdbx_description
1 polymer ?
#
loop_
_entity_poly.entity_id
_entity_poly.type
_entity_poly.pdbx_seq_one_letter_code
_entity_poly.pdbx_strand_id
1 'polypeptide(L)'
;MHIEQNRFKLAAAFVAAGILLSSNALAESWGNNSNPFISGQSLKKGFHWYDDQKPEEKAKPDEAPQSQAQKPEDVELNSEWLKENLTKLQMAAMNNPTDENLSRYYTANRLMLDISSRFAVKSKQFFLQHPFLSETKNQPVEKVALDAHRQKVEANTMDVMKVIFQRAGLWFFYRSDCQFCAQESEILEFMKNYYGADILPISTDGRPLFNGRFQDFVVPTIDLMKKYDIREVPTLYLVTNDGQHAQKVSEGLMSADELKNTIIVSARGIGVIDEATFQSTLDVRQNFTVGDTGVIKVSDKAYEQDPYLLQKIMQQKLEGVIAPTAEAVSATSLPADGFNGVPNGSSNYLQYAYPQNSGN
;
A
#
# COMPACT_ATOMS: atom_id res chain seq x y z
N MET A 1 37.23 10.22 42.33
CA MET A 1 36.90 10.51 40.93
C MET A 1 38.13 10.43 40.04
N HIS A 2 39.07 9.52 40.29
CA HIS A 2 40.32 9.32 39.55
C HIS A 2 40.61 7.86 39.12
N ILE A 3 39.68 6.94 39.35
CA ILE A 3 39.89 5.48 39.08
C ILE A 3 39.21 5.02 37.80
N GLU A 4 38.27 5.74 37.24
CA GLU A 4 37.61 5.35 35.98
C GLU A 4 38.33 5.76 34.68
N GLN A 5 39.20 6.75 34.73
CA GLN A 5 39.92 7.19 33.52
C GLN A 5 41.03 6.24 33.07
N ASN A 6 41.52 5.37 33.92
CA ASN A 6 42.60 4.41 33.59
C ASN A 6 42.10 3.11 32.96
N ARG A 7 40.82 2.79 33.05
CA ARG A 7 40.26 1.58 32.42
C ARG A 7 40.04 1.75 30.91
N PHE A 8 39.78 2.96 30.46
CA PHE A 8 39.59 3.23 29.01
C PHE A 8 40.90 3.30 28.23
N LYS A 9 42.01 3.63 28.86
CA LYS A 9 43.30 3.73 28.18
C LYS A 9 43.97 2.34 27.96
N LEU A 10 43.62 1.33 28.75
CA LEU A 10 44.11 -0.05 28.60
C LEU A 10 43.31 -0.84 27.53
N ALA A 11 42.06 -0.55 27.34
CA ALA A 11 41.25 -1.21 26.31
C ALA A 11 41.64 -0.76 24.88
N ALA A 12 42.05 0.49 24.70
CA ALA A 12 42.47 1.02 23.39
C ALA A 12 43.84 0.49 22.92
N ALA A 13 44.71 0.10 23.87
CA ALA A 13 46.05 -0.45 23.53
C ALA A 13 46.01 -1.90 23.05
N PHE A 14 45.01 -2.69 23.50
CA PHE A 14 44.89 -4.09 23.06
C PHE A 14 44.23 -4.26 21.70
N VAL A 15 43.38 -3.32 21.27
CA VAL A 15 42.78 -3.36 19.93
C VAL A 15 43.76 -2.94 18.84
N ALA A 16 44.69 -2.04 19.13
CA ALA A 16 45.73 -1.63 18.18
C ALA A 16 46.83 -2.70 17.96
N ALA A 17 47.13 -3.54 18.98
CA ALA A 17 48.10 -4.61 18.87
C ALA A 17 47.55 -5.85 18.11
N GLY A 18 46.22 -6.07 18.13
CA GLY A 18 45.57 -7.19 17.43
C GLY A 18 45.47 -7.01 15.91
N ILE A 19 45.48 -5.75 15.43
CA ILE A 19 45.38 -5.45 14.00
C ILE A 19 46.74 -5.52 13.27
N LEU A 20 47.84 -5.36 13.99
CA LEU A 20 49.18 -5.41 13.41
C LEU A 20 49.76 -6.85 13.27
N LEU A 21 49.12 -7.85 13.92
CA LEU A 21 49.55 -9.24 13.83
C LEU A 21 48.82 -10.06 12.77
N SER A 22 47.72 -9.53 12.22
CA SER A 22 46.91 -10.22 11.19
C SER A 22 47.31 -9.85 9.75
N SER A 23 48.15 -8.84 9.53
CA SER A 23 48.55 -8.40 8.19
C SER A 23 49.76 -9.11 7.61
N ASN A 24 50.51 -9.88 8.41
CA ASN A 24 51.67 -10.63 7.91
C ASN A 24 51.41 -12.12 7.58
N ALA A 25 50.22 -12.64 7.90
CA ALA A 25 49.88 -14.04 7.60
C ALA A 25 49.24 -14.27 6.23
N LEU A 26 48.91 -13.21 5.48
CA LEU A 26 48.26 -13.31 4.15
C LEU A 26 49.21 -13.03 2.99
N ALA A 27 50.49 -12.65 3.25
CA ALA A 27 51.44 -12.34 2.19
C ALA A 27 52.29 -13.56 1.73
N GLU A 28 52.33 -14.65 2.51
CA GLU A 28 53.14 -15.84 2.14
C GLU A 28 52.36 -16.96 1.44
N SER A 29 51.06 -16.83 1.27
CA SER A 29 50.21 -17.85 0.61
C SER A 29 50.04 -17.64 -0.92
N TRP A 30 50.60 -16.59 -1.52
CA TRP A 30 50.42 -16.29 -2.94
C TRP A 30 51.63 -16.65 -3.82
N GLY A 31 52.64 -17.30 -3.25
CA GLY A 31 53.92 -17.58 -3.94
C GLY A 31 54.05 -18.97 -4.55
N ASN A 32 53.16 -19.93 -4.33
CA ASN A 32 53.36 -21.31 -4.81
C ASN A 32 52.05 -22.03 -5.19
N ASN A 33 51.21 -21.37 -5.94
CA ASN A 33 50.13 -22.08 -6.62
C ASN A 33 50.47 -22.08 -8.12
N SER A 34 51.07 -23.17 -8.57
CA SER A 34 51.12 -23.50 -9.98
C SER A 34 49.69 -23.54 -10.52
N ASN A 35 49.27 -22.40 -11.08
CA ASN A 35 47.98 -22.28 -11.74
C ASN A 35 47.98 -23.29 -12.91
N PRO A 36 47.18 -24.36 -12.88
CA PRO A 36 47.14 -25.37 -13.94
C PRO A 36 46.74 -24.81 -15.31
N PHE A 37 46.35 -23.55 -15.36
CA PHE A 37 46.03 -22.82 -16.58
C PHE A 37 47.25 -22.14 -17.25
N ILE A 38 48.48 -22.20 -16.67
CA ILE A 38 49.69 -21.57 -17.22
C ILE A 38 50.79 -22.59 -17.59
N SER A 39 50.52 -23.90 -17.47
CA SER A 39 51.43 -24.90 -18.03
C SER A 39 51.22 -25.00 -19.54
N GLY A 40 52.19 -24.49 -20.32
CA GLY A 40 52.12 -24.22 -21.76
C GLY A 40 51.99 -25.41 -22.69
N GLN A 41 51.12 -26.37 -22.42
CA GLN A 41 50.87 -27.53 -23.30
C GLN A 41 49.43 -27.78 -23.74
N SER A 42 48.46 -26.93 -23.43
CA SER A 42 47.09 -27.17 -23.89
C SER A 42 46.32 -25.95 -24.42
N LEU A 43 46.98 -24.87 -24.75
CA LEU A 43 46.30 -23.68 -25.27
C LEU A 43 46.24 -23.64 -26.80
N LYS A 44 45.69 -24.69 -27.40
CA LYS A 44 45.17 -24.60 -28.77
C LYS A 44 43.68 -24.51 -28.87
N LYS A 45 42.92 -24.46 -27.73
CA LYS A 45 41.49 -24.17 -27.71
C LYS A 45 41.27 -23.01 -26.75
N GLY A 46 40.87 -21.90 -27.29
CA GLY A 46 40.44 -20.73 -26.50
C GLY A 46 39.23 -21.03 -25.66
N PHE A 47 38.85 -20.07 -24.80
CA PHE A 47 37.70 -20.10 -23.86
C PHE A 47 36.34 -20.13 -24.59
N HIS A 48 36.22 -20.81 -25.73
CA HIS A 48 35.04 -20.86 -26.57
C HIS A 48 34.36 -22.22 -26.46
N TRP A 49 33.10 -22.22 -26.17
CA TRP A 49 32.24 -23.38 -25.97
C TRP A 49 31.84 -24.11 -27.28
N TYR A 50 32.42 -23.71 -28.41
CA TYR A 50 32.14 -24.30 -29.73
C TYR A 50 33.44 -24.51 -30.49
N ASP A 51 33.50 -25.59 -31.26
CA ASP A 51 34.62 -25.87 -32.16
C ASP A 51 34.59 -24.86 -33.32
N ASP A 52 35.71 -24.18 -33.55
CA ASP A 52 35.88 -23.34 -34.73
C ASP A 52 35.71 -24.20 -35.99
N GLN A 53 34.62 -23.96 -36.73
CA GLN A 53 34.46 -24.60 -38.03
C GLN A 53 35.58 -24.12 -38.94
N LYS A 54 36.30 -25.08 -39.54
CA LYS A 54 37.29 -24.77 -40.57
C LYS A 54 36.66 -23.90 -41.64
N PRO A 55 37.34 -22.81 -42.07
CA PRO A 55 36.83 -21.98 -43.14
C PRO A 55 36.65 -22.86 -44.40
N GLU A 56 35.45 -23.00 -44.88
CA GLU A 56 35.17 -23.54 -46.21
C GLU A 56 35.83 -22.60 -47.24
N GLU A 57 36.65 -23.16 -48.12
CA GLU A 57 37.28 -22.48 -49.22
C GLU A 57 36.17 -22.00 -50.17
N LYS A 58 35.79 -20.72 -50.06
CA LYS A 58 34.72 -20.14 -50.89
C LYS A 58 35.21 -20.07 -52.34
N ALA A 59 34.50 -20.80 -53.24
CA ALA A 59 34.59 -20.59 -54.66
C ALA A 59 34.40 -19.10 -55.01
N LYS A 60 35.19 -18.59 -55.95
CA LYS A 60 35.11 -17.22 -56.43
C LYS A 60 33.70 -16.88 -56.84
N PRO A 61 33.11 -15.81 -56.34
CA PRO A 61 31.76 -15.40 -56.79
C PRO A 61 31.82 -14.88 -58.23
N ASP A 62 30.90 -15.39 -59.05
CA ASP A 62 30.57 -14.77 -60.33
C ASP A 62 30.12 -13.33 -60.06
N GLU A 63 30.53 -12.40 -60.91
CA GLU A 63 30.19 -10.97 -60.86
C GLU A 63 28.67 -10.82 -60.85
N ALA A 64 28.09 -10.54 -59.66
CA ALA A 64 26.70 -10.15 -59.56
C ALA A 64 26.48 -8.73 -60.11
N PRO A 65 25.33 -8.48 -60.74
CA PRO A 65 25.05 -7.18 -61.32
C PRO A 65 25.03 -6.07 -60.27
N GLN A 66 25.68 -4.96 -60.59
CA GLN A 66 25.79 -3.78 -59.73
C GLN A 66 24.38 -3.33 -59.29
N SER A 67 24.01 -3.68 -58.05
CA SER A 67 22.88 -3.08 -57.38
C SER A 67 23.11 -1.58 -57.29
N GLN A 68 22.23 -0.79 -57.89
CA GLN A 68 22.22 0.65 -57.72
C GLN A 68 22.25 0.97 -56.23
N ALA A 69 23.29 1.69 -55.79
CA ALA A 69 23.44 2.12 -54.41
C ALA A 69 22.22 3.00 -54.06
N GLN A 70 21.31 2.44 -53.31
CA GLN A 70 20.25 3.19 -52.66
C GLN A 70 20.90 4.26 -51.80
N LYS A 71 20.52 5.51 -52.02
CA LYS A 71 20.94 6.65 -51.18
C LYS A 71 20.66 6.26 -49.72
N PRO A 72 21.63 6.37 -48.81
CA PRO A 72 21.39 6.01 -47.43
C PRO A 72 20.20 6.84 -46.89
N GLU A 73 19.14 6.17 -46.48
CA GLU A 73 18.03 6.82 -45.78
C GLU A 73 18.59 7.30 -44.41
N ASP A 74 18.29 8.58 -44.14
CA ASP A 74 18.63 9.15 -42.82
C ASP A 74 17.87 8.40 -41.73
N VAL A 75 18.59 7.89 -40.73
CA VAL A 75 17.99 7.17 -39.61
C VAL A 75 17.84 8.12 -38.43
N GLU A 76 16.61 8.25 -37.94
CA GLU A 76 16.34 9.00 -36.72
C GLU A 76 16.74 8.22 -35.48
N LEU A 77 17.73 8.72 -34.75
CA LEU A 77 18.23 8.12 -33.50
C LEU A 77 17.35 8.60 -32.31
N ASN A 78 16.16 8.06 -32.20
CA ASN A 78 15.17 8.38 -31.17
C ASN A 78 15.02 7.23 -30.14
N SER A 79 14.02 7.34 -29.24
CA SER A 79 13.76 6.34 -28.20
C SER A 79 13.35 4.98 -28.79
N GLU A 80 12.66 4.94 -29.92
CA GLU A 80 12.27 3.68 -30.59
C GLU A 80 13.51 2.98 -31.18
N TRP A 81 14.35 3.73 -31.89
CA TRP A 81 15.59 3.20 -32.40
C TRP A 81 16.48 2.65 -31.28
N LEU A 82 16.59 3.37 -30.14
CA LEU A 82 17.33 2.91 -28.97
C LEU A 82 16.75 1.62 -28.39
N LYS A 83 15.43 1.52 -28.27
CA LYS A 83 14.73 0.33 -27.78
C LYS A 83 15.08 -0.91 -28.60
N GLU A 84 15.18 -0.77 -29.92
CA GLU A 84 15.48 -1.86 -30.84
C GLU A 84 16.97 -2.21 -30.93
N ASN A 85 17.83 -1.22 -30.79
CA ASN A 85 19.25 -1.38 -31.15
C ASN A 85 20.21 -1.37 -29.96
N LEU A 86 19.86 -0.78 -28.80
CA LEU A 86 20.80 -0.66 -27.68
C LEU A 86 21.31 -2.03 -27.19
N THR A 87 20.42 -3.02 -27.08
CA THR A 87 20.81 -4.38 -26.67
C THR A 87 21.70 -5.06 -27.72
N LYS A 88 21.43 -4.83 -29.01
CA LYS A 88 22.27 -5.38 -30.10
C LYS A 88 23.68 -4.78 -30.07
N LEU A 89 23.79 -3.47 -29.86
CA LEU A 89 25.06 -2.78 -29.73
C LEU A 89 25.86 -3.25 -28.49
N GLN A 90 25.14 -3.46 -27.37
CA GLN A 90 25.74 -4.02 -26.16
C GLN A 90 26.31 -5.41 -26.39
N MET A 91 25.54 -6.31 -27.01
CA MET A 91 26.00 -7.66 -27.33
C MET A 91 27.17 -7.67 -28.30
N ALA A 92 27.16 -6.81 -29.33
CA ALA A 92 28.27 -6.66 -30.25
C ALA A 92 29.54 -6.21 -29.53
N ALA A 93 29.45 -5.24 -28.62
CA ALA A 93 30.58 -4.74 -27.84
C ALA A 93 31.10 -5.79 -26.84
N MET A 94 30.21 -6.61 -26.25
CA MET A 94 30.59 -7.68 -25.32
C MET A 94 31.27 -8.85 -26.04
N ASN A 95 30.76 -9.26 -27.20
CA ASN A 95 31.27 -10.37 -27.97
C ASN A 95 32.59 -10.04 -28.69
N ASN A 96 32.72 -8.80 -29.16
CA ASN A 96 33.95 -8.31 -29.85
C ASN A 96 34.24 -6.87 -29.42
N PRO A 97 35.02 -6.65 -28.35
CA PRO A 97 35.24 -5.34 -27.73
C PRO A 97 36.28 -4.52 -28.49
N THR A 98 36.00 -4.20 -29.77
CA THR A 98 36.77 -3.24 -30.54
C THR A 98 36.42 -1.81 -30.18
N ASP A 99 37.29 -0.84 -30.46
CA ASP A 99 37.00 0.58 -30.19
C ASP A 99 35.75 1.05 -30.91
N GLU A 100 35.45 0.55 -32.09
CA GLU A 100 34.26 0.88 -32.88
C GLU A 100 33.00 0.33 -32.20
N ASN A 101 32.99 -0.91 -31.75
CA ASN A 101 31.84 -1.52 -31.09
C ASN A 101 31.56 -0.88 -29.72
N LEU A 102 32.61 -0.64 -28.94
CA LEU A 102 32.54 0.08 -27.67
C LEU A 102 32.05 1.50 -27.88
N SER A 103 32.59 2.24 -28.88
CA SER A 103 32.13 3.59 -29.20
C SER A 103 30.65 3.63 -29.57
N ARG A 104 30.19 2.74 -30.45
CA ARG A 104 28.76 2.67 -30.85
C ARG A 104 27.85 2.42 -29.64
N TYR A 105 28.22 1.44 -28.80
CA TYR A 105 27.39 1.15 -27.61
C TYR A 105 27.38 2.30 -26.61
N TYR A 106 28.54 2.81 -26.20
CA TYR A 106 28.61 3.86 -25.18
C TYR A 106 28.04 5.19 -25.67
N THR A 107 28.17 5.51 -26.98
CA THR A 107 27.55 6.71 -27.56
C THR A 107 26.02 6.59 -27.58
N ALA A 108 25.48 5.42 -27.96
CA ALA A 108 24.03 5.16 -27.91
C ALA A 108 23.51 5.19 -26.46
N ASN A 109 24.26 4.64 -25.51
CA ASN A 109 23.91 4.71 -24.10
C ASN A 109 23.91 6.17 -23.57
N ARG A 110 24.87 6.99 -23.99
CA ARG A 110 24.89 8.42 -23.67
C ARG A 110 23.67 9.15 -24.23
N LEU A 111 23.31 8.87 -25.49
CA LEU A 111 22.11 9.43 -26.11
C LEU A 111 20.84 9.06 -25.33
N MET A 112 20.72 7.80 -24.86
CA MET A 112 19.62 7.36 -24.00
C MET A 112 19.54 8.19 -22.71
N LEU A 113 20.69 8.43 -22.05
CA LEU A 113 20.74 9.23 -20.83
C LEU A 113 20.34 10.69 -21.08
N ASP A 114 20.77 11.28 -22.20
CA ASP A 114 20.44 12.66 -22.55
C ASP A 114 18.94 12.82 -22.86
N ILE A 115 18.32 11.88 -23.58
CA ILE A 115 16.88 11.84 -23.82
C ILE A 115 16.10 11.71 -22.50
N SER A 116 16.54 10.78 -21.63
CA SER A 116 15.91 10.56 -20.32
C SER A 116 16.04 11.76 -19.41
N SER A 117 17.18 12.43 -19.38
CA SER A 117 17.42 13.64 -18.60
C SER A 117 16.55 14.80 -19.07
N ARG A 118 16.41 14.98 -20.39
CA ARG A 118 15.52 15.98 -21.00
C ARG A 118 14.07 15.70 -20.59
N PHE A 119 13.64 14.45 -20.66
CA PHE A 119 12.29 14.05 -20.23
C PHE A 119 12.06 14.37 -18.75
N ALA A 120 13.00 14.00 -17.87
CA ALA A 120 12.89 14.25 -16.44
C ALA A 120 12.76 15.74 -16.10
N VAL A 121 13.57 16.62 -16.74
CA VAL A 121 13.49 18.07 -16.55
C VAL A 121 12.13 18.61 -16.99
N LYS A 122 11.66 18.19 -18.17
CA LYS A 122 10.36 18.62 -18.70
C LYS A 122 9.19 18.10 -17.86
N SER A 123 9.26 16.85 -17.40
CA SER A 123 8.27 16.26 -16.50
C SER A 123 8.19 17.03 -15.18
N LYS A 124 9.32 17.41 -14.57
CA LYS A 124 9.33 18.23 -13.37
C LYS A 124 8.63 19.58 -13.58
N GLN A 125 8.91 20.26 -14.70
CA GLN A 125 8.23 21.51 -15.04
C GLN A 125 6.72 21.32 -15.25
N PHE A 126 6.33 20.23 -15.90
CA PHE A 126 4.94 19.87 -16.14
C PHE A 126 4.18 19.62 -14.84
N PHE A 127 4.73 18.84 -13.91
CA PHE A 127 4.11 18.58 -12.60
C PHE A 127 3.97 19.83 -11.72
N LEU A 128 4.85 20.81 -11.86
CA LEU A 128 4.69 22.11 -11.18
C LEU A 128 3.46 22.88 -11.68
N GLN A 129 3.12 22.74 -12.95
CA GLN A 129 1.94 23.37 -13.57
C GLN A 129 0.67 22.52 -13.39
N HIS A 130 0.81 21.22 -13.23
CA HIS A 130 -0.28 20.24 -13.09
C HIS A 130 -0.18 19.44 -11.77
N PRO A 131 -0.27 20.13 -10.62
CA PRO A 131 0.00 19.49 -9.32
C PRO A 131 -1.00 18.39 -8.95
N PHE A 132 -2.19 18.32 -9.62
CA PHE A 132 -3.18 17.26 -9.38
C PHE A 132 -2.70 15.88 -9.87
N LEU A 133 -1.72 15.81 -10.79
CA LEU A 133 -1.07 14.58 -11.25
C LEU A 133 0.09 14.12 -10.34
N SER A 134 0.44 14.92 -9.33
CA SER A 134 1.54 14.62 -8.44
C SER A 134 1.05 13.98 -7.15
N GLU A 135 1.64 12.84 -6.77
CA GLU A 135 1.38 12.17 -5.51
C GLU A 135 1.76 13.02 -4.27
N THR A 136 2.59 14.04 -4.44
CA THR A 136 2.96 14.94 -3.34
C THR A 136 1.78 15.74 -2.77
N LYS A 137 0.67 15.85 -3.51
CA LYS A 137 -0.59 16.40 -3.00
C LYS A 137 -1.32 15.44 -2.07
N ASN A 138 -1.15 14.15 -2.28
CA ASN A 138 -1.83 13.11 -1.50
C ASN A 138 -1.10 12.86 -0.18
N GLN A 139 0.24 13.02 -0.18
CA GLN A 139 1.06 12.87 1.01
C GLN A 139 2.30 13.80 0.93
N PRO A 140 2.61 14.60 1.96
CA PRO A 140 3.86 15.34 2.04
C PRO A 140 5.08 14.41 2.06
N VAL A 141 6.18 14.82 1.42
CA VAL A 141 7.43 14.03 1.35
C VAL A 141 8.43 14.49 2.41
N GLU A 142 8.42 15.78 2.74
CA GLU A 142 9.32 16.37 3.74
C GLU A 142 8.91 15.98 5.15
N LYS A 143 9.89 15.59 5.98
CA LYS A 143 9.64 15.08 7.33
C LYS A 143 8.78 16.01 8.19
N VAL A 144 9.09 17.29 8.22
CA VAL A 144 8.35 18.28 9.02
C VAL A 144 6.89 18.39 8.55
N ALA A 145 6.68 18.45 7.24
CA ALA A 145 5.34 18.50 6.66
C ALA A 145 4.57 17.18 6.86
N LEU A 146 5.26 16.04 6.80
CA LEU A 146 4.69 14.73 7.07
C LEU A 146 4.24 14.60 8.54
N ASP A 147 5.08 15.03 9.49
CA ASP A 147 4.75 14.99 10.92
C ASP A 147 3.56 15.91 11.22
N ALA A 148 3.52 17.12 10.65
CA ALA A 148 2.39 18.03 10.78
C ALA A 148 1.10 17.46 10.14
N HIS A 149 1.23 16.77 9.00
CA HIS A 149 0.13 16.12 8.33
C HIS A 149 -0.46 14.98 9.19
N ARG A 150 0.40 14.12 9.75
CA ARG A 150 -0.02 13.03 10.65
C ARG A 150 -0.74 13.54 11.90
N GLN A 151 -0.23 14.59 12.53
CA GLN A 151 -0.90 15.23 13.67
C GLN A 151 -2.30 15.74 13.29
N LYS A 152 -2.45 16.33 12.11
CA LYS A 152 -3.74 16.78 11.61
C LYS A 152 -4.68 15.61 11.34
N VAL A 153 -4.20 14.54 10.72
CA VAL A 153 -4.98 13.32 10.46
C VAL A 153 -5.44 12.69 11.77
N GLU A 154 -4.57 12.62 12.77
CA GLU A 154 -4.91 12.09 14.10
C GLU A 154 -5.99 12.93 14.79
N ALA A 155 -5.87 14.27 14.77
CA ALA A 155 -6.88 15.19 15.30
C ALA A 155 -8.22 15.03 14.55
N ASN A 156 -8.20 14.98 13.21
CA ASN A 156 -9.40 14.75 12.41
C ASN A 156 -10.04 13.40 12.74
N THR A 157 -9.22 12.35 12.88
CA THR A 157 -9.69 11.00 13.23
C THR A 157 -10.41 10.98 14.57
N MET A 158 -9.86 11.69 15.56
CA MET A 158 -10.50 11.85 16.88
C MET A 158 -11.89 12.52 16.75
N ASP A 159 -11.98 13.61 16.00
CA ASP A 159 -13.22 14.34 15.82
C ASP A 159 -14.25 13.52 15.01
N VAL A 160 -13.78 12.82 13.97
CA VAL A 160 -14.64 11.93 13.16
C VAL A 160 -15.18 10.78 14.01
N MET A 161 -14.38 10.16 14.86
CA MET A 161 -14.83 9.10 15.78
C MET A 161 -15.92 9.60 16.72
N LYS A 162 -15.80 10.82 17.27
CA LYS A 162 -16.85 11.42 18.09
C LYS A 162 -18.14 11.67 17.30
N VAL A 163 -18.02 12.15 16.05
CA VAL A 163 -19.19 12.34 15.18
C VAL A 163 -19.87 11.01 14.86
N ILE A 164 -19.09 9.96 14.60
CA ILE A 164 -19.63 8.61 14.38
C ILE A 164 -20.44 8.16 15.60
N PHE A 165 -19.90 8.27 16.80
CA PHE A 165 -20.57 7.82 18.02
C PHE A 165 -21.72 8.74 18.51
N GLN A 166 -21.87 9.93 17.92
CA GLN A 166 -23.10 10.71 18.06
C GLN A 166 -24.27 10.17 17.22
N ARG A 167 -23.99 9.43 16.14
CA ARG A 167 -24.95 8.95 15.14
C ARG A 167 -25.13 7.44 15.11
N ALA A 168 -24.17 6.72 15.67
CA ALA A 168 -24.10 5.26 15.66
C ALA A 168 -23.45 4.74 16.94
N GLY A 169 -23.64 3.48 17.29
CA GLY A 169 -23.01 2.83 18.41
C GLY A 169 -22.61 1.40 18.10
N LEU A 170 -22.03 0.74 19.06
CA LEU A 170 -21.47 -0.60 18.90
C LEU A 170 -22.33 -1.64 19.60
N TRP A 171 -22.74 -2.66 18.87
CA TRP A 171 -23.26 -3.89 19.42
C TRP A 171 -22.12 -4.84 19.63
N PHE A 172 -21.96 -5.32 20.87
CA PHE A 172 -20.88 -6.21 21.28
C PHE A 172 -21.43 -7.57 21.68
N PHE A 173 -21.33 -8.53 20.76
CA PHE A 173 -21.71 -9.92 21.03
C PHE A 173 -20.57 -10.66 21.71
N TYR A 174 -20.88 -11.24 22.88
CA TYR A 174 -19.90 -11.95 23.69
C TYR A 174 -20.49 -13.20 24.37
N ARG A 175 -19.62 -14.03 24.89
CA ARG A 175 -19.95 -15.12 25.79
C ARG A 175 -19.20 -14.95 27.12
N SER A 176 -19.80 -15.36 28.23
CA SER A 176 -19.29 -15.09 29.58
C SER A 176 -17.90 -15.67 29.85
N ASP A 177 -17.59 -16.84 29.27
CA ASP A 177 -16.33 -17.58 29.46
C ASP A 177 -15.28 -17.25 28.38
N CYS A 178 -15.55 -16.33 27.48
CA CYS A 178 -14.69 -15.99 26.36
C CYS A 178 -13.54 -15.06 26.80
N GLN A 179 -12.32 -15.54 26.72
CA GLN A 179 -11.12 -14.77 27.10
C GLN A 179 -10.83 -13.60 26.14
N PHE A 180 -11.02 -13.81 24.82
CA PHE A 180 -10.88 -12.74 23.83
C PHE A 180 -11.96 -11.67 23.99
N CYS A 181 -13.17 -12.05 24.39
CA CYS A 181 -14.23 -11.07 24.68
C CYS A 181 -13.89 -10.19 25.91
N ALA A 182 -13.22 -10.76 26.90
CA ALA A 182 -12.74 -10.00 28.05
C ALA A 182 -11.65 -8.97 27.64
N GLN A 183 -10.74 -9.34 26.73
CA GLN A 183 -9.73 -8.41 26.19
C GLN A 183 -10.37 -7.34 25.30
N GLU A 184 -11.30 -7.71 24.40
CA GLU A 184 -12.05 -6.77 23.59
C GLU A 184 -12.82 -5.77 24.44
N SER A 185 -13.38 -6.20 25.58
CA SER A 185 -14.10 -5.32 26.51
C SER A 185 -13.25 -4.20 27.09
N GLU A 186 -11.91 -4.38 27.20
CA GLU A 186 -10.98 -3.32 27.62
C GLU A 186 -10.81 -2.26 26.54
N ILE A 187 -10.67 -2.71 25.29
CA ILE A 187 -10.61 -1.84 24.13
C ILE A 187 -11.89 -1.05 23.97
N LEU A 188 -13.04 -1.71 24.13
CA LEU A 188 -14.34 -1.05 24.07
C LEU A 188 -14.56 -0.02 25.18
N GLU A 189 -14.05 -0.30 26.37
CA GLU A 189 -14.08 0.67 27.47
C GLU A 189 -13.20 1.89 27.18
N PHE A 190 -12.04 1.68 26.56
CA PHE A 190 -11.23 2.78 26.03
C PHE A 190 -12.01 3.58 24.97
N MET A 191 -12.67 2.92 24.00
CA MET A 191 -13.48 3.59 22.97
C MET A 191 -14.62 4.41 23.60
N LYS A 192 -15.27 3.87 24.64
CA LYS A 192 -16.31 4.57 25.39
C LYS A 192 -15.77 5.82 26.08
N ASN A 193 -14.65 5.71 26.79
CA ASN A 193 -14.11 6.81 27.57
C ASN A 193 -13.44 7.89 26.72
N TYR A 194 -12.81 7.50 25.62
CA TYR A 194 -12.02 8.42 24.79
C TYR A 194 -12.80 9.04 23.64
N TYR A 195 -13.65 8.25 22.97
CA TYR A 195 -14.43 8.72 21.81
C TYR A 195 -15.92 8.90 22.12
N GLY A 196 -16.38 8.50 23.28
CA GLY A 196 -17.79 8.57 23.66
C GLY A 196 -18.64 7.48 23.00
N ALA A 197 -18.04 6.30 22.72
CA ALA A 197 -18.77 5.19 22.13
C ALA A 197 -19.93 4.73 23.01
N ASP A 198 -21.13 4.64 22.44
CA ASP A 198 -22.25 3.95 23.06
C ASP A 198 -22.16 2.45 22.70
N ILE A 199 -22.13 1.60 23.72
CA ILE A 199 -21.89 0.17 23.57
C ILE A 199 -23.06 -0.58 24.15
N LEU A 200 -23.73 -1.40 23.33
CA LEU A 200 -24.73 -2.36 23.75
C LEU A 200 -24.10 -3.75 23.91
N PRO A 201 -23.87 -4.19 25.13
CA PRO A 201 -23.34 -5.53 25.37
C PRO A 201 -24.47 -6.57 25.17
N ILE A 202 -24.17 -7.60 24.36
CA ILE A 202 -25.12 -8.64 23.99
C ILE A 202 -24.55 -10.00 24.38
N SER A 203 -25.05 -10.58 25.46
CA SER A 203 -24.59 -11.87 25.97
C SER A 203 -25.26 -13.03 25.24
N THR A 204 -24.51 -13.84 24.54
CA THR A 204 -25.05 -14.99 23.80
C THR A 204 -25.42 -16.18 24.71
N ASP A 205 -24.94 -16.19 25.93
CA ASP A 205 -25.22 -17.24 26.93
C ASP A 205 -26.00 -16.72 28.15
N GLY A 206 -26.42 -15.44 28.15
CA GLY A 206 -27.24 -14.83 29.20
C GLY A 206 -26.47 -14.60 30.52
N ARG A 207 -25.16 -14.49 30.49
CA ARG A 207 -24.30 -14.28 31.67
C ARG A 207 -23.38 -13.08 31.47
N PRO A 208 -23.00 -12.36 32.54
CA PRO A 208 -22.01 -11.29 32.45
C PRO A 208 -20.62 -11.83 32.14
N LEU A 209 -19.76 -10.96 31.59
CA LEU A 209 -18.34 -11.29 31.41
C LEU A 209 -17.68 -11.56 32.75
N PHE A 210 -16.77 -12.54 32.77
CA PHE A 210 -16.09 -12.96 34.02
C PHE A 210 -15.18 -11.86 34.59
N ASN A 211 -14.74 -10.88 33.79
CA ASN A 211 -13.91 -9.75 34.23
C ASN A 211 -14.73 -8.62 34.90
N GLY A 212 -16.04 -8.76 35.01
CA GLY A 212 -16.94 -7.82 35.68
C GLY A 212 -17.26 -6.55 34.85
N ARG A 213 -16.85 -6.48 33.58
CA ARG A 213 -17.21 -5.38 32.67
C ARG A 213 -18.55 -5.65 32.00
N PHE A 214 -19.26 -4.60 31.59
CA PHE A 214 -20.53 -4.69 30.87
C PHE A 214 -21.54 -5.61 31.56
N GLN A 215 -21.82 -5.35 32.84
CA GLN A 215 -22.78 -6.14 33.62
C GLN A 215 -24.23 -5.91 33.18
N ASP A 216 -24.51 -4.71 32.67
CA ASP A 216 -25.79 -4.41 32.06
C ASP A 216 -25.77 -4.86 30.60
N PHE A 217 -26.33 -6.04 30.35
CA PHE A 217 -26.35 -6.65 29.02
C PHE A 217 -27.77 -7.09 28.62
N VAL A 218 -27.94 -7.29 27.31
CA VAL A 218 -29.13 -7.91 26.75
C VAL A 218 -28.81 -9.31 26.22
N VAL A 219 -29.87 -10.15 26.13
CA VAL A 219 -29.75 -11.50 25.58
C VAL A 219 -30.43 -11.54 24.21
N PRO A 220 -29.77 -11.92 23.13
CA PRO A 220 -30.35 -11.94 21.80
C PRO A 220 -31.28 -13.14 21.63
N THR A 221 -32.27 -13.01 20.74
CA THR A 221 -33.01 -14.15 20.24
C THR A 221 -32.20 -14.95 19.22
N ILE A 222 -32.55 -16.23 19.04
CA ILE A 222 -31.90 -17.09 18.05
C ILE A 222 -32.06 -16.50 16.63
N ASP A 223 -33.17 -15.89 16.32
CA ASP A 223 -33.42 -15.29 15.02
C ASP A 223 -32.56 -14.05 14.78
N LEU A 224 -32.33 -13.23 15.83
CA LEU A 224 -31.37 -12.12 15.75
C LEU A 224 -29.95 -12.63 15.46
N MET A 225 -29.51 -13.65 16.16
CA MET A 225 -28.17 -14.25 15.94
C MET A 225 -28.01 -14.81 14.53
N LYS A 226 -29.05 -15.47 14.00
CA LYS A 226 -29.06 -15.96 12.62
C LYS A 226 -29.05 -14.82 11.60
N LYS A 227 -29.88 -13.78 11.84
CA LYS A 227 -29.97 -12.62 10.94
C LYS A 227 -28.63 -11.92 10.77
N TYR A 228 -27.88 -11.75 11.86
CA TYR A 228 -26.58 -11.10 11.86
C TYR A 228 -25.42 -12.07 11.68
N ASP A 229 -25.68 -13.34 11.38
CA ASP A 229 -24.67 -14.39 11.16
C ASP A 229 -23.60 -14.39 12.28
N ILE A 230 -24.06 -14.44 13.54
CA ILE A 230 -23.19 -14.49 14.71
C ILE A 230 -22.74 -15.93 14.91
N ARG A 231 -21.52 -16.25 14.46
CA ARG A 231 -20.93 -17.60 14.55
C ARG A 231 -19.88 -17.69 15.64
N GLU A 232 -19.11 -16.62 15.81
CA GLU A 232 -17.99 -16.52 16.73
C GLU A 232 -18.12 -15.28 17.61
N VAL A 233 -17.43 -15.27 18.73
CA VAL A 233 -17.37 -14.15 19.66
C VAL A 233 -15.90 -13.89 20.06
N PRO A 234 -15.49 -12.63 20.25
CA PRO A 234 -16.30 -11.40 20.16
C PRO A 234 -16.69 -11.06 18.71
N THR A 235 -17.88 -10.52 18.51
CA THR A 235 -18.32 -9.94 17.23
C THR A 235 -18.87 -8.55 17.49
N LEU A 236 -18.48 -7.57 16.67
CA LEU A 236 -18.90 -6.18 16.78
C LEU A 236 -19.69 -5.74 15.54
N TYR A 237 -20.75 -4.99 15.78
CA TYR A 237 -21.52 -4.29 14.75
C TYR A 237 -21.58 -2.80 15.05
N LEU A 238 -21.37 -1.98 14.04
CA LEU A 238 -21.74 -0.56 14.09
C LEU A 238 -23.18 -0.43 13.66
N VAL A 239 -24.03 0.18 14.51
CA VAL A 239 -25.47 0.32 14.27
C VAL A 239 -25.85 1.77 14.40
N THR A 240 -26.59 2.31 13.42
CA THR A 240 -27.07 3.69 13.46
C THR A 240 -28.11 3.88 14.59
N ASN A 241 -28.20 5.10 15.13
CA ASN A 241 -29.09 5.40 16.26
C ASN A 241 -30.59 5.15 15.93
N ASP A 242 -30.97 5.22 14.66
CA ASP A 242 -32.32 4.90 14.18
C ASP A 242 -32.52 3.40 13.95
N GLY A 243 -31.48 2.59 14.13
CA GLY A 243 -31.53 1.14 13.94
C GLY A 243 -31.74 0.68 12.49
N GLN A 244 -31.69 1.58 11.51
CA GLN A 244 -31.97 1.25 10.11
C GLN A 244 -30.77 0.58 9.43
N HIS A 245 -29.55 0.91 9.85
CA HIS A 245 -28.33 0.37 9.25
C HIS A 245 -27.44 -0.28 10.30
N ALA A 246 -26.92 -1.46 9.97
CA ALA A 246 -25.98 -2.19 10.79
C ALA A 246 -24.88 -2.80 9.90
N GLN A 247 -23.63 -2.61 10.28
CA GLN A 247 -22.48 -3.12 9.57
C GLN A 247 -21.58 -3.91 10.52
N LYS A 248 -21.20 -5.13 10.14
CA LYS A 248 -20.20 -5.92 10.89
C LYS A 248 -18.85 -5.18 10.87
N VAL A 249 -18.31 -4.91 12.04
CA VAL A 249 -17.02 -4.24 12.24
C VAL A 249 -15.92 -5.26 12.46
N SER A 250 -16.17 -6.26 13.33
CA SER A 250 -15.19 -7.31 13.61
C SER A 250 -15.84 -8.65 13.89
N GLU A 251 -15.08 -9.69 13.67
CA GLU A 251 -15.29 -11.05 14.14
C GLU A 251 -13.97 -11.57 14.69
N GLY A 252 -13.90 -11.76 16.03
CA GLY A 252 -12.66 -11.97 16.76
C GLY A 252 -12.09 -10.68 17.38
N LEU A 253 -11.03 -10.86 18.18
CA LEU A 253 -10.31 -9.78 18.87
C LEU A 253 -9.56 -8.89 17.86
N MET A 254 -9.70 -7.58 18.00
CA MET A 254 -8.97 -6.56 17.25
C MET A 254 -8.12 -5.66 18.15
N SER A 255 -7.06 -5.08 17.60
CA SER A 255 -6.35 -3.99 18.29
C SER A 255 -7.18 -2.70 18.26
N ALA A 256 -6.93 -1.78 19.21
CA ALA A 256 -7.66 -0.51 19.26
C ALA A 256 -7.51 0.33 17.96
N ASP A 257 -6.33 0.32 17.34
CA ASP A 257 -6.09 1.04 16.09
C ASP A 257 -6.81 0.40 14.90
N GLU A 258 -6.81 -0.91 14.81
CA GLU A 258 -7.51 -1.65 13.77
C GLU A 258 -9.03 -1.48 13.91
N LEU A 259 -9.56 -1.59 15.13
CA LEU A 259 -10.96 -1.37 15.43
C LEU A 259 -11.39 0.06 15.05
N LYS A 260 -10.62 1.08 15.41
CA LYS A 260 -10.84 2.47 15.02
C LYS A 260 -10.97 2.61 13.50
N ASN A 261 -9.99 2.07 12.76
CA ASN A 261 -9.97 2.17 11.30
C ASN A 261 -11.18 1.44 10.67
N THR A 262 -11.52 0.25 11.18
CA THR A 262 -12.66 -0.53 10.68
C THR A 262 -14.00 0.16 10.99
N ILE A 263 -14.12 0.80 12.16
CA ILE A 263 -15.31 1.62 12.49
C ILE A 263 -15.48 2.77 11.49
N ILE A 264 -14.41 3.50 11.16
CA ILE A 264 -14.44 4.62 10.20
C ILE A 264 -14.86 4.13 8.82
N VAL A 265 -14.28 3.03 8.34
CA VAL A 265 -14.64 2.42 7.04
C VAL A 265 -16.09 1.96 7.05
N SER A 266 -16.54 1.31 8.11
CA SER A 266 -17.93 0.86 8.28
C SER A 266 -18.92 2.03 8.32
N ALA A 267 -18.57 3.11 9.04
CA ALA A 267 -19.40 4.31 9.14
C ALA A 267 -19.57 5.01 7.79
N ARG A 268 -18.51 5.03 6.96
CA ARG A 268 -18.64 5.47 5.56
C ARG A 268 -19.57 4.55 4.78
N GLY A 269 -19.39 3.23 4.90
CA GLY A 269 -20.18 2.23 4.17
C GLY A 269 -21.69 2.34 4.41
N ILE A 270 -22.11 2.68 5.64
CA ILE A 270 -23.53 2.85 6.01
C ILE A 270 -23.98 4.31 5.99
N GLY A 271 -23.19 5.25 5.45
CA GLY A 271 -23.57 6.65 5.26
C GLY A 271 -23.61 7.50 6.55
N VAL A 272 -23.00 7.04 7.65
CA VAL A 272 -22.87 7.83 8.91
C VAL A 272 -21.95 9.01 8.72
N ILE A 273 -20.90 8.84 7.91
CA ILE A 273 -19.98 9.89 7.45
C ILE A 273 -19.90 9.90 5.93
N ASP A 274 -19.67 11.09 5.37
CA ASP A 274 -19.46 11.27 3.94
C ASP A 274 -18.00 10.98 3.51
N GLU A 275 -17.78 10.95 2.20
CA GLU A 275 -16.48 10.68 1.61
C GLU A 275 -15.43 11.72 2.01
N ALA A 276 -15.78 13.00 2.06
CA ALA A 276 -14.85 14.07 2.42
C ALA A 276 -14.35 13.92 3.88
N THR A 277 -15.27 13.57 4.78
CA THR A 277 -14.96 13.26 6.18
C THR A 277 -14.05 12.03 6.28
N PHE A 278 -14.37 10.96 5.56
CA PHE A 278 -13.53 9.76 5.49
C PHE A 278 -12.11 10.09 5.00
N GLN A 279 -11.98 10.82 3.88
CA GLN A 279 -10.68 11.19 3.32
C GLN A 279 -9.83 12.04 4.27
N SER A 280 -10.47 12.79 5.19
CA SER A 280 -9.75 13.59 6.19
C SER A 280 -9.02 12.75 7.25
N THR A 281 -9.39 11.47 7.40
CA THR A 281 -8.78 10.52 8.35
C THR A 281 -7.68 9.67 7.74
N LEU A 282 -7.36 9.84 6.46
CA LEU A 282 -6.36 9.05 5.76
C LEU A 282 -5.02 9.78 5.74
N ASP A 283 -3.93 9.06 6.05
CA ASP A 283 -2.55 9.54 5.88
C ASP A 283 -2.24 9.85 4.41
N VAL A 284 -2.77 9.01 3.51
CA VAL A 284 -2.67 9.20 2.06
C VAL A 284 -4.08 9.27 1.48
N ARG A 285 -4.41 10.39 0.85
CA ARG A 285 -5.71 10.55 0.21
C ARG A 285 -5.88 9.54 -0.91
N GLN A 286 -7.01 8.85 -0.92
CA GLN A 286 -7.38 7.91 -1.97
C GLN A 286 -8.13 8.68 -3.07
N ASN A 287 -7.40 9.04 -4.13
CA ASN A 287 -7.98 9.74 -5.26
C ASN A 287 -8.23 8.75 -6.40
N PHE A 288 -9.44 8.20 -6.47
CA PHE A 288 -9.84 7.31 -7.56
C PHE A 288 -10.44 8.12 -8.70
N THR A 289 -9.79 8.10 -9.86
CA THR A 289 -10.30 8.72 -11.09
C THR A 289 -11.22 7.80 -11.89
N VAL A 290 -11.18 6.52 -11.58
CA VAL A 290 -12.03 5.48 -12.18
C VAL A 290 -13.13 5.07 -11.20
N GLY A 291 -14.36 4.85 -11.70
CA GLY A 291 -15.43 4.28 -10.89
C GLY A 291 -15.27 2.76 -10.70
N ASP A 292 -16.27 2.09 -10.15
CA ASP A 292 -16.26 0.66 -9.83
C ASP A 292 -15.94 -0.25 -11.02
N THR A 293 -16.20 0.21 -12.23
CA THR A 293 -15.84 -0.53 -13.46
C THR A 293 -14.36 -0.44 -13.82
N GLY A 294 -13.58 0.42 -13.18
CA GLY A 294 -12.17 0.65 -13.49
C GLY A 294 -11.91 1.27 -14.88
N VAL A 295 -12.96 1.78 -15.56
CA VAL A 295 -12.88 2.22 -16.95
C VAL A 295 -13.37 3.67 -17.09
N ILE A 296 -12.60 4.49 -17.82
CA ILE A 296 -13.04 5.77 -18.34
C ILE A 296 -13.31 5.60 -19.85
N LYS A 297 -14.55 5.78 -20.28
CA LYS A 297 -14.93 5.70 -21.69
C LYS A 297 -14.84 7.08 -22.32
N VAL A 298 -14.04 7.20 -23.37
CA VAL A 298 -13.95 8.39 -24.23
C VAL A 298 -14.00 7.94 -25.70
N SER A 299 -14.45 8.83 -26.60
CA SER A 299 -14.41 8.56 -28.04
C SER A 299 -12.98 8.77 -28.54
N ASP A 300 -12.47 7.85 -29.37
CA ASP A 300 -11.13 7.94 -29.99
C ASP A 300 -10.93 9.28 -30.69
N LYS A 301 -11.90 9.70 -31.47
CA LYS A 301 -11.88 10.98 -32.19
C LYS A 301 -11.75 12.20 -31.26
N ALA A 302 -12.45 12.18 -30.11
CA ALA A 302 -12.37 13.26 -29.13
C ALA A 302 -11.00 13.26 -28.42
N TYR A 303 -10.45 12.08 -28.15
CA TYR A 303 -9.13 11.93 -27.52
C TYR A 303 -8.00 12.41 -28.45
N GLU A 304 -8.10 12.13 -29.76
CA GLU A 304 -7.13 12.60 -30.76
C GLU A 304 -7.19 14.12 -30.97
N GLN A 305 -8.38 14.71 -30.89
CA GLN A 305 -8.58 16.15 -31.10
C GLN A 305 -8.21 17.02 -29.89
N ASP A 306 -8.32 16.52 -28.69
CA ASP A 306 -8.00 17.26 -27.47
C ASP A 306 -6.97 16.51 -26.60
N PRO A 307 -5.68 16.87 -26.71
CA PRO A 307 -4.62 16.27 -25.90
C PRO A 307 -4.84 16.39 -24.38
N TYR A 308 -5.69 17.31 -23.94
CA TYR A 308 -6.00 17.57 -22.54
C TYR A 308 -7.34 16.96 -22.09
N LEU A 309 -8.04 16.23 -22.97
CA LEU A 309 -9.36 15.66 -22.65
C LEU A 309 -9.32 14.76 -21.40
N LEU A 310 -8.39 13.83 -21.37
CA LEU A 310 -8.23 12.92 -20.24
C LEU A 310 -7.90 13.69 -18.95
N GLN A 311 -7.02 14.69 -19.04
CA GLN A 311 -6.68 15.57 -17.91
C GLN A 311 -7.93 16.28 -17.37
N LYS A 312 -8.76 16.86 -18.23
CA LYS A 312 -10.00 17.55 -17.84
C LYS A 312 -10.98 16.60 -17.15
N ILE A 313 -11.16 15.39 -17.70
CA ILE A 313 -12.06 14.37 -17.14
C ILE A 313 -11.54 13.94 -15.76
N MET A 314 -10.24 13.66 -15.62
CA MET A 314 -9.65 13.25 -14.35
C MET A 314 -9.74 14.37 -13.31
N GLN A 315 -9.46 15.61 -13.70
CA GLN A 315 -9.56 16.77 -12.82
C GLN A 315 -11.00 16.98 -12.33
N GLN A 316 -11.99 16.91 -13.22
CA GLN A 316 -13.40 16.99 -12.83
C GLN A 316 -13.80 15.87 -11.85
N LYS A 317 -13.28 14.66 -12.04
CA LYS A 317 -13.55 13.53 -11.11
C LYS A 317 -12.86 13.69 -9.75
N LEU A 318 -11.68 14.30 -9.72
CA LEU A 318 -10.95 14.57 -8.48
C LEU A 318 -11.47 15.80 -7.72
N GLU A 319 -12.01 16.79 -8.42
CA GLU A 319 -12.61 18.00 -7.85
C GLU A 319 -14.11 17.81 -7.59
N GLY A 320 -14.78 17.02 -8.41
CA GLY A 320 -16.16 16.61 -8.16
C GLY A 320 -16.18 15.62 -6.99
N VAL A 321 -16.81 16.03 -5.89
CA VAL A 321 -17.18 15.11 -4.82
C VAL A 321 -17.84 13.90 -5.50
N ILE A 322 -17.20 12.75 -5.46
CA ILE A 322 -17.80 11.48 -5.85
C ILE A 322 -18.96 11.32 -4.88
N ALA A 323 -20.16 11.65 -5.35
CA ALA A 323 -21.36 11.30 -4.61
C ALA A 323 -21.27 9.79 -4.37
N PRO A 324 -21.35 9.32 -3.12
CA PRO A 324 -21.33 7.89 -2.86
C PRO A 324 -22.45 7.28 -3.68
N THR A 325 -22.15 6.42 -4.63
CA THR A 325 -23.12 5.46 -5.11
C THR A 325 -23.34 4.49 -3.96
N ALA A 326 -24.14 4.95 -3.01
CA ALA A 326 -24.69 4.12 -1.98
C ALA A 326 -25.70 3.17 -2.66
N GLU A 327 -25.21 2.09 -3.20
CA GLU A 327 -25.91 0.83 -2.96
C GLU A 327 -25.61 0.46 -1.50
N ALA A 328 -26.17 1.27 -0.59
CA ALA A 328 -26.38 0.86 0.77
C ALA A 328 -27.14 -0.44 0.68
N VAL A 329 -26.49 -1.55 1.04
CA VAL A 329 -27.18 -2.78 1.33
C VAL A 329 -28.23 -2.38 2.36
N SER A 330 -29.47 -2.26 1.94
CA SER A 330 -30.61 -1.88 2.78
C SER A 330 -30.66 -2.92 3.89
N ALA A 331 -30.07 -2.56 5.04
CA ALA A 331 -30.25 -3.36 6.24
C ALA A 331 -31.74 -3.37 6.53
N THR A 332 -32.33 -4.52 6.37
CA THR A 332 -33.73 -4.75 6.76
C THR A 332 -33.91 -4.22 8.18
N SER A 333 -34.94 -3.41 8.42
CA SER A 333 -35.29 -2.87 9.72
C SER A 333 -35.08 -3.88 10.85
N LEU A 334 -34.48 -3.43 11.96
CA LEU A 334 -34.27 -4.27 13.14
C LEU A 334 -35.62 -4.82 13.61
N PRO A 335 -35.75 -6.13 13.87
CA PRO A 335 -36.97 -6.66 14.44
C PRO A 335 -37.13 -6.12 15.87
N ALA A 336 -38.31 -5.57 16.17
CA ALA A 336 -38.62 -4.99 17.48
C ALA A 336 -38.56 -6.01 18.64
N ASP A 337 -38.50 -7.30 18.32
CA ASP A 337 -38.60 -8.44 19.26
C ASP A 337 -37.29 -9.25 19.37
N GLY A 338 -36.14 -8.68 18.91
CA GLY A 338 -34.88 -9.38 18.84
C GLY A 338 -34.18 -9.63 20.18
N PHE A 339 -34.60 -9.02 21.27
CA PHE A 339 -33.93 -9.09 22.58
C PHE A 339 -34.83 -9.54 23.69
N ASN A 340 -34.28 -10.33 24.62
CA ASN A 340 -34.95 -10.76 25.84
C ASN A 340 -34.34 -10.02 27.06
N GLY A 341 -35.12 -9.14 27.68
CA GLY A 341 -34.72 -8.34 28.85
C GLY A 341 -34.02 -7.04 28.49
N VAL A 342 -34.55 -5.93 28.98
CA VAL A 342 -33.99 -4.58 28.78
C VAL A 342 -33.38 -4.14 30.09
N PRO A 343 -32.07 -3.80 30.14
CA PRO A 343 -31.46 -3.16 31.29
C PRO A 343 -32.07 -1.76 31.48
N ASN A 344 -32.36 -1.40 32.72
CA ASN A 344 -32.79 -0.05 33.10
C ASN A 344 -31.60 0.92 33.02
N GLY A 345 -31.13 1.24 31.83
CA GLY A 345 -30.02 2.16 31.64
C GLY A 345 -30.03 2.77 30.23
N SER A 346 -29.87 4.04 30.18
CA SER A 346 -29.99 4.92 29.05
C SER A 346 -28.98 4.64 27.91
N SER A 347 -29.28 3.64 27.10
CA SER A 347 -28.71 3.60 25.75
C SER A 347 -29.77 4.08 24.76
N ASN A 348 -29.47 5.06 23.94
CA ASN A 348 -30.37 5.59 22.93
C ASN A 348 -30.86 4.52 21.94
N TYR A 349 -30.08 3.44 21.75
CA TYR A 349 -30.42 2.30 20.88
C TYR A 349 -31.59 1.47 21.39
N LEU A 350 -31.73 1.35 22.71
CA LEU A 350 -32.83 0.57 23.28
C LEU A 350 -34.20 1.21 22.98
N GLN A 351 -34.25 2.51 22.77
CA GLN A 351 -35.45 3.23 22.42
C GLN A 351 -36.00 2.85 21.03
N TYR A 352 -35.09 2.50 20.10
CA TYR A 352 -35.46 2.10 18.75
C TYR A 352 -35.55 0.57 18.57
N ALA A 353 -34.84 -0.19 19.40
CA ALA A 353 -34.94 -1.64 19.39
C ALA A 353 -36.28 -2.14 20.01
N TYR A 354 -36.90 -1.35 20.89
CA TYR A 354 -38.17 -1.62 21.53
C TYR A 354 -39.09 -0.39 21.37
N PRO A 355 -39.95 -0.31 20.34
CA PRO A 355 -41.01 0.67 20.31
C PRO A 355 -41.86 0.48 21.56
N GLN A 356 -41.91 1.49 22.43
CA GLN A 356 -42.76 1.50 23.60
C GLN A 356 -44.17 1.25 23.12
N ASN A 357 -44.71 0.06 23.40
CA ASN A 357 -46.15 -0.16 23.28
C ASN A 357 -46.83 0.81 24.24
N SER A 358 -47.20 1.98 23.74
CA SER A 358 -48.21 2.82 24.41
C SER A 358 -49.53 2.07 24.38
N GLY A 359 -49.72 1.25 25.40
CA GLY A 359 -50.99 0.61 25.64
C GLY A 359 -52.07 1.66 25.81
N ASN A 360 -53.13 1.52 25.04
CA ASN A 360 -54.48 1.82 25.41
C ASN A 360 -55.25 0.54 25.52
#